data_8e248539e0782c8ad29cded6b960ee30
#
_entry.id   8e248539e0782c8ad29cded6b960ee30
#
_cell.length_a   1.000
_cell.length_b   1.000
_cell.length_c   1.000
_cell.angle_alpha   90.00
_cell.angle_beta   90.00
_cell.angle_gamma   90.00
#
_symmetry.space_group_name_H-M   'P 1'
#
loop_
_entity.id
_entity.type
_entity.pdbx_description
1 polymer ?
#
loop_
_entity_poly.entity_id
_entity_poly.type
_entity_poly.pdbx_seq_one_letter_code
_entity_poly.pdbx_strand_id
1 'polypeptide(L)'
;MKTIEIKNLTFGYDEQIVLENVNLSYDSKDFLAVIGPNGGGKSTLLRLMLGLLRPQSGEVRLFGERPEKVSRQVGYVPQHFLPNQNFPMRVIEVALMGLIDKKTFGFYSKSERAEAMKALEQVGMAAYAQARIGELSGGQRQRVYIARALCARAKILMLDEPTASIDTKGQAEIYAILKRINAQGTGVVLISHNLNIALNFATKVAYVSRTLHLHDIAPNFIKRDFIAHLAREHSHFCDVEVALGECEHTAH
;
A
#
# COMPACT_ATOMS: atom_id res chain seq x y z
N MET A 1 -15.88 -9.20 9.47
CA MET A 1 -14.95 -9.07 10.62
C MET A 1 -13.96 -7.98 10.25
N LYS A 2 -13.77 -6.98 11.11
CA LYS A 2 -12.84 -5.87 10.83
C LYS A 2 -11.42 -6.41 10.68
N THR A 3 -10.78 -6.08 9.56
CA THR A 3 -9.41 -6.51 9.26
C THR A 3 -8.38 -5.60 9.94
N ILE A 4 -8.64 -4.27 9.92
CA ILE A 4 -7.86 -3.27 10.66
C ILE A 4 -8.81 -2.50 11.54
N GLU A 5 -8.43 -2.30 12.80
CA GLU A 5 -9.11 -1.44 13.75
C GLU A 5 -8.07 -0.57 14.48
N ILE A 6 -8.23 0.74 14.38
CA ILE A 6 -7.40 1.73 15.07
C ILE A 6 -8.35 2.57 15.94
N LYS A 7 -8.00 2.73 17.23
CA LYS A 7 -8.81 3.49 18.19
C LYS A 7 -7.97 4.51 18.93
N ASN A 8 -8.37 5.78 18.82
CA ASN A 8 -7.81 6.92 19.54
C ASN A 8 -6.27 6.96 19.49
N LEU A 9 -5.69 6.59 18.35
CA LEU A 9 -4.25 6.46 18.16
C LEU A 9 -3.60 7.83 18.12
N THR A 10 -2.61 8.05 18.99
CA THR A 10 -1.71 9.20 18.94
C THR A 10 -0.28 8.73 18.89
N PHE A 11 0.51 9.36 18.02
CA PHE A 11 1.93 9.05 17.84
C PHE A 11 2.72 10.30 17.45
N GLY A 12 3.93 10.42 17.97
CA GLY A 12 4.89 11.45 17.60
C GLY A 12 6.31 10.91 17.65
N TYR A 13 7.22 11.60 16.96
CA TYR A 13 8.65 11.44 17.11
C TYR A 13 9.15 12.52 18.06
N ASP A 14 9.83 12.11 19.13
CA ASP A 14 10.26 12.99 20.20
C ASP A 14 9.09 13.83 20.74
N GLU A 15 9.16 15.15 20.65
CA GLU A 15 8.10 16.07 21.08
C GLU A 15 7.09 16.43 19.97
N GLN A 16 7.35 16.02 18.72
CA GLN A 16 6.51 16.38 17.58
C GLN A 16 5.42 15.33 17.33
N ILE A 17 4.15 15.70 17.61
CA ILE A 17 3.01 14.84 17.30
C ILE A 17 2.77 14.82 15.77
N VAL A 18 2.80 13.60 15.22
CA VAL A 18 2.60 13.31 13.77
C VAL A 18 1.18 12.82 13.49
N LEU A 19 0.61 12.02 14.41
CA LEU A 19 -0.76 11.52 14.32
C LEU A 19 -1.46 11.77 15.67
N GLU A 20 -2.69 12.28 15.62
CA GLU A 20 -3.45 12.67 16.80
C GLU A 20 -4.88 12.14 16.72
N ASN A 21 -5.28 11.38 17.73
CA ASN A 21 -6.64 10.82 17.89
C ASN A 21 -7.17 10.12 16.63
N VAL A 22 -6.32 9.35 15.94
CA VAL A 22 -6.67 8.65 14.71
C VAL A 22 -7.56 7.46 14.99
N ASN A 23 -8.68 7.37 14.26
CA ASN A 23 -9.62 6.27 14.30
C ASN A 23 -9.82 5.71 12.88
N LEU A 24 -9.71 4.39 12.71
CA LEU A 24 -9.88 3.73 11.42
C LEU A 24 -10.53 2.36 11.60
N SER A 25 -11.51 2.05 10.76
CA SER A 25 -12.09 0.72 10.64
C SER A 25 -12.09 0.30 9.18
N TYR A 26 -11.40 -0.81 8.88
CA TYR A 26 -11.23 -1.32 7.53
C TYR A 26 -11.58 -2.82 7.47
N ASP A 27 -12.27 -3.24 6.40
CA ASP A 27 -12.53 -4.65 6.07
C ASP A 27 -11.73 -5.05 4.83
N SER A 28 -11.28 -6.30 4.76
CA SER A 28 -10.49 -6.81 3.63
C SER A 28 -11.23 -6.84 2.29
N LYS A 29 -12.53 -6.65 2.27
CA LYS A 29 -13.32 -6.47 1.04
C LYS A 29 -13.09 -5.10 0.40
N ASP A 30 -12.67 -4.13 1.21
CA ASP A 30 -12.40 -2.78 0.74
C ASP A 30 -11.02 -2.68 0.10
N PHE A 31 -10.88 -1.76 -0.83
CA PHE A 31 -9.60 -1.25 -1.32
C PHE A 31 -9.41 0.14 -0.69
N LEU A 32 -8.52 0.25 0.28
CA LEU A 32 -8.27 1.49 1.01
C LEU A 32 -7.10 2.26 0.38
N ALA A 33 -7.36 3.47 -0.08
CA ALA A 33 -6.31 4.43 -0.42
C ALA A 33 -6.07 5.39 0.73
N VAL A 34 -4.82 5.56 1.13
CA VAL A 34 -4.37 6.53 2.13
C VAL A 34 -3.71 7.69 1.39
N ILE A 35 -4.29 8.86 1.50
CA ILE A 35 -3.84 10.09 0.82
C ILE A 35 -3.61 11.20 1.84
N GLY A 36 -3.01 12.30 1.41
CA GLY A 36 -2.75 13.48 2.25
C GLY A 36 -1.41 14.13 1.91
N PRO A 37 -1.09 15.29 2.52
CA PRO A 37 0.13 16.04 2.24
C PRO A 37 1.40 15.29 2.61
N ASN A 38 2.53 15.73 2.05
CA ASN A 38 3.85 15.26 2.47
C ASN A 38 4.07 15.64 3.95
N GLY A 39 4.60 14.71 4.73
CA GLY A 39 4.72 14.89 6.18
C GLY A 39 3.43 14.70 6.98
N GLY A 40 2.26 14.50 6.35
CA GLY A 40 0.96 14.34 7.01
C GLY A 40 0.79 13.07 7.87
N GLY A 41 1.78 12.17 7.92
CA GLY A 41 1.75 10.98 8.78
C GLY A 41 1.38 9.68 8.07
N LYS A 42 1.20 9.66 6.73
CA LYS A 42 0.79 8.46 5.96
C LYS A 42 1.70 7.25 6.18
N SER A 43 3.00 7.39 5.94
CA SER A 43 3.96 6.28 6.12
C SER A 43 4.14 5.94 7.60
N THR A 44 3.98 6.91 8.51
CA THR A 44 3.96 6.67 9.97
C THR A 44 2.77 5.81 10.35
N LEU A 45 1.56 6.14 9.85
CA LEU A 45 0.36 5.32 10.05
C LEU A 45 0.55 3.90 9.54
N LEU A 46 1.14 3.75 8.34
CA LEU A 46 1.45 2.43 7.78
C LEU A 46 2.42 1.64 8.66
N ARG A 47 3.48 2.27 9.17
CA ARG A 47 4.46 1.64 10.07
C ARG A 47 3.83 1.20 11.39
N LEU A 48 2.87 1.98 11.93
CA LEU A 48 2.10 1.61 13.11
C LEU A 48 1.20 0.40 12.83
N MET A 49 0.53 0.36 11.67
CA MET A 49 -0.25 -0.80 11.23
C MET A 49 0.61 -2.05 11.02
N LEU A 50 1.85 -1.89 10.59
CA LEU A 50 2.82 -2.98 10.45
C LEU A 50 3.43 -3.45 11.78
N GLY A 51 3.20 -2.73 12.88
CA GLY A 51 3.83 -3.01 14.18
C GLY A 51 5.32 -2.63 14.25
N LEU A 52 5.81 -1.84 13.27
CA LEU A 52 7.17 -1.33 13.25
C LEU A 52 7.37 -0.13 14.20
N LEU A 53 6.26 0.51 14.57
CA LEU A 53 6.20 1.59 15.57
C LEU A 53 5.12 1.24 16.59
N ARG A 54 5.26 1.77 17.80
CA ARG A 54 4.25 1.64 18.86
C ARG A 54 3.58 2.98 19.10
N PRO A 55 2.23 3.03 19.21
CA PRO A 55 1.55 4.28 19.52
C PRO A 55 1.91 4.76 20.93
N GLN A 56 1.88 6.07 21.16
CA GLN A 56 2.01 6.68 22.49
C GLN A 56 0.71 6.51 23.29
N SER A 57 -0.44 6.57 22.58
CA SER A 57 -1.76 6.25 23.16
C SER A 57 -2.66 5.62 22.10
N GLY A 58 -3.74 5.00 22.56
CA GLY A 58 -4.66 4.25 21.71
C GLY A 58 -4.15 2.86 21.34
N GLU A 59 -4.77 2.24 20.34
CA GLU A 59 -4.42 0.89 19.91
C GLU A 59 -4.58 0.68 18.42
N VAL A 60 -3.77 -0.26 17.89
CA VAL A 60 -3.89 -0.81 16.53
C VAL A 60 -4.12 -2.30 16.64
N ARG A 61 -5.13 -2.80 15.92
CA ARG A 61 -5.42 -4.22 15.80
C ARG A 61 -5.51 -4.63 14.34
N LEU A 62 -4.88 -5.74 14.00
CA LEU A 62 -5.04 -6.43 12.72
C LEU A 62 -5.65 -7.82 13.00
N PHE A 63 -6.75 -8.14 12.31
CA PHE A 63 -7.48 -9.40 12.53
C PHE A 63 -7.85 -9.65 14.01
N GLY A 64 -8.07 -8.56 14.78
CA GLY A 64 -8.37 -8.62 16.23
C GLY A 64 -7.14 -8.73 17.15
N GLU A 65 -5.95 -8.92 16.61
CA GLU A 65 -4.69 -9.10 17.34
C GLU A 65 -3.76 -7.88 17.18
N ARG A 66 -2.72 -7.80 18.01
CA ARG A 66 -1.64 -6.80 17.83
C ARG A 66 -0.88 -7.08 16.54
N PRO A 67 -0.44 -6.04 15.79
CA PRO A 67 0.24 -6.22 14.50
C PRO A 67 1.43 -7.17 14.53
N GLU A 68 2.24 -7.12 15.58
CA GLU A 68 3.44 -7.95 15.73
C GLU A 68 3.12 -9.45 15.75
N LYS A 69 1.94 -9.85 16.26
CA LYS A 69 1.51 -11.24 16.33
C LYS A 69 1.05 -11.80 14.98
N VAL A 70 0.64 -10.94 14.08
CA VAL A 70 0.03 -11.30 12.79
C VAL A 70 0.81 -10.81 11.57
N SER A 71 2.06 -10.38 11.77
CA SER A 71 2.95 -9.88 10.71
C SER A 71 3.05 -10.82 9.51
N ARG A 72 3.01 -12.15 9.74
CA ARG A 72 3.00 -13.19 8.69
C ARG A 72 1.76 -13.16 7.78
N GLN A 73 0.68 -12.50 8.20
CA GLN A 73 -0.54 -12.35 7.41
C GLN A 73 -0.55 -11.05 6.61
N VAL A 74 0.50 -10.24 6.73
CA VAL A 74 0.64 -8.94 6.08
C VAL A 74 1.75 -8.99 5.04
N GLY A 75 1.43 -8.68 3.80
CA GLY A 75 2.42 -8.47 2.75
C GLY A 75 2.77 -6.98 2.67
N TYR A 76 4.03 -6.63 2.88
CA TYR A 76 4.48 -5.25 2.80
C TYR A 76 5.33 -4.99 1.56
N VAL A 77 4.98 -3.91 0.85
CA VAL A 77 5.73 -3.40 -0.30
C VAL A 77 6.16 -1.96 0.02
N PRO A 78 7.44 -1.74 0.36
CA PRO A 78 7.95 -0.42 0.68
C PRO A 78 8.11 0.46 -0.56
N GLN A 79 8.14 1.79 -0.37
CA GLN A 79 8.36 2.78 -1.42
C GLN A 79 9.68 2.57 -2.16
N HIS A 80 10.75 2.33 -1.42
CA HIS A 80 12.07 2.04 -1.96
C HIS A 80 12.53 0.66 -1.53
N PHE A 81 12.51 -0.25 -2.45
CA PHE A 81 13.23 -1.50 -2.31
C PHE A 81 14.45 -1.41 -3.22
N LEU A 82 15.59 -1.07 -2.62
CA LEU A 82 16.86 -1.00 -3.33
C LEU A 82 17.63 -2.31 -3.16
N PRO A 83 17.47 -3.29 -4.06
CA PRO A 83 18.62 -4.09 -4.34
C PRO A 83 19.57 -3.20 -5.14
N ASN A 84 20.83 -3.15 -4.77
CA ASN A 84 21.89 -2.68 -5.65
C ASN A 84 21.58 -3.25 -7.05
N GLN A 85 21.46 -2.41 -8.08
CA GLN A 85 21.12 -2.86 -9.45
C GLN A 85 22.06 -3.96 -9.95
N ASN A 86 23.25 -4.03 -9.37
CA ASN A 86 24.25 -5.06 -9.64
C ASN A 86 24.07 -6.35 -8.83
N PHE A 87 23.04 -6.45 -7.97
CA PHE A 87 22.84 -7.65 -7.15
C PHE A 87 22.33 -8.80 -8.04
N PRO A 88 23.06 -9.95 -8.13
CA PRO A 88 22.81 -10.99 -9.12
C PRO A 88 21.63 -11.91 -8.76
N MET A 89 20.53 -11.36 -8.20
CA MET A 89 19.34 -12.14 -7.86
C MET A 89 18.40 -12.32 -9.05
N ARG A 90 17.87 -13.53 -9.19
CA ARG A 90 16.80 -13.82 -10.14
C ARG A 90 15.44 -13.40 -9.60
N VAL A 91 14.51 -13.11 -10.49
CA VAL A 91 13.13 -12.74 -10.18
C VAL A 91 12.45 -13.78 -9.28
N ILE A 92 12.63 -15.07 -9.58
CA ILE A 92 12.08 -16.16 -8.75
C ILE A 92 12.67 -16.17 -7.34
N GLU A 93 13.93 -15.81 -7.17
CA GLU A 93 14.58 -15.76 -5.85
C GLU A 93 14.01 -14.61 -5.00
N VAL A 94 13.74 -13.47 -5.63
CA VAL A 94 13.07 -12.35 -4.96
C VAL A 94 11.65 -12.74 -4.51
N ALA A 95 10.88 -13.43 -5.37
CA ALA A 95 9.55 -13.91 -4.99
C ALA A 95 9.62 -14.91 -3.82
N LEU A 96 10.59 -15.84 -3.84
CA LEU A 96 10.83 -16.82 -2.77
C LEU A 96 11.20 -16.19 -1.42
N MET A 97 11.76 -14.98 -1.39
CA MET A 97 12.00 -14.25 -0.13
C MET A 97 10.72 -14.03 0.67
N GLY A 98 9.55 -14.01 0.03
CA GLY A 98 8.26 -13.94 0.72
C GLY A 98 7.94 -15.16 1.60
N LEU A 99 8.67 -16.27 1.43
CA LEU A 99 8.52 -17.51 2.20
C LEU A 99 9.57 -17.68 3.32
N ILE A 100 10.44 -16.68 3.53
CA ILE A 100 11.59 -16.82 4.43
C ILE A 100 11.18 -17.14 5.88
N ASP A 101 10.06 -16.59 6.33
CA ASP A 101 9.54 -16.82 7.70
C ASP A 101 9.08 -18.27 7.97
N LYS A 102 8.87 -19.05 6.91
CA LYS A 102 8.50 -20.48 7.01
C LYS A 102 9.72 -21.37 7.05
N LYS A 103 10.90 -20.80 6.87
CA LYS A 103 12.13 -21.57 6.65
C LYS A 103 13.12 -21.37 7.79
N THR A 104 13.43 -22.45 8.49
CA THR A 104 14.45 -22.46 9.53
C THR A 104 15.85 -22.71 8.95
N PHE A 105 15.94 -23.52 7.86
CA PHE A 105 17.22 -23.84 7.20
C PHE A 105 17.01 -24.56 5.84
N GLY A 106 17.96 -24.42 4.90
CA GLY A 106 18.06 -25.23 3.67
C GLY A 106 17.51 -24.59 2.40
N PHE A 107 17.48 -25.36 1.30
CA PHE A 107 17.03 -24.92 -0.03
C PHE A 107 15.50 -24.92 -0.15
N TYR A 108 14.96 -24.05 -1.01
CA TYR A 108 13.53 -24.02 -1.31
C TYR A 108 13.08 -25.31 -2.01
N SER A 109 12.02 -25.92 -1.51
CA SER A 109 11.39 -27.12 -2.04
C SER A 109 10.72 -26.86 -3.41
N LYS A 110 10.35 -27.93 -4.11
CA LYS A 110 9.58 -27.84 -5.35
C LYS A 110 8.23 -27.14 -5.15
N SER A 111 7.55 -27.40 -4.01
CA SER A 111 6.28 -26.77 -3.68
C SER A 111 6.41 -25.26 -3.41
N GLU A 112 7.46 -24.82 -2.71
CA GLU A 112 7.74 -23.39 -2.47
C GLU A 112 8.07 -22.67 -3.78
N ARG A 113 8.83 -23.29 -4.68
CA ARG A 113 9.10 -22.74 -6.01
C ARG A 113 7.83 -22.63 -6.86
N ALA A 114 6.93 -23.62 -6.80
CA ALA A 114 5.65 -23.57 -7.47
C ALA A 114 4.75 -22.45 -6.91
N GLU A 115 4.77 -22.21 -5.59
CA GLU A 115 4.07 -21.10 -4.95
C GLU A 115 4.60 -19.74 -5.42
N ALA A 116 5.92 -19.58 -5.50
CA ALA A 116 6.55 -18.37 -6.03
C ALA A 116 6.22 -18.14 -7.51
N MET A 117 6.22 -19.21 -8.34
CA MET A 117 5.81 -19.12 -9.74
C MET A 117 4.36 -18.68 -9.87
N LYS A 118 3.44 -19.24 -9.08
CA LYS A 118 2.03 -18.82 -9.06
C LYS A 118 1.87 -17.35 -8.69
N ALA A 119 2.64 -16.85 -7.73
CA ALA A 119 2.64 -15.42 -7.38
C ALA A 119 3.15 -14.56 -8.52
N LEU A 120 4.21 -14.99 -9.23
CA LEU A 120 4.71 -14.30 -10.42
C LEU A 120 3.70 -14.32 -11.58
N GLU A 121 2.95 -15.39 -11.77
CA GLU A 121 1.86 -15.47 -12.75
C GLU A 121 0.77 -14.46 -12.45
N GLN A 122 0.38 -14.33 -11.18
CA GLN A 122 -0.63 -13.36 -10.74
C GLN A 122 -0.28 -11.91 -11.10
N VAL A 123 0.99 -11.58 -11.15
CA VAL A 123 1.48 -10.23 -11.50
C VAL A 123 2.01 -10.12 -12.94
N GLY A 124 1.88 -11.18 -13.75
CA GLY A 124 2.34 -11.20 -15.15
C GLY A 124 3.86 -11.22 -15.31
N MET A 125 4.60 -11.81 -14.35
CA MET A 125 6.06 -11.84 -14.35
C MET A 125 6.65 -13.26 -14.49
N ALA A 126 5.85 -14.29 -14.72
CA ALA A 126 6.30 -15.68 -14.80
C ALA A 126 7.35 -15.90 -15.91
N ALA A 127 7.19 -15.28 -17.09
CA ALA A 127 8.15 -15.37 -18.19
C ALA A 127 9.55 -14.81 -17.84
N TYR A 128 9.63 -13.93 -16.85
CA TYR A 128 10.86 -13.29 -16.38
C TYR A 128 11.48 -13.99 -15.16
N ALA A 129 10.96 -15.16 -14.73
CA ALA A 129 11.36 -15.82 -13.49
C ALA A 129 12.86 -16.06 -13.38
N GLN A 130 13.54 -16.31 -14.49
CA GLN A 130 15.00 -16.57 -14.55
C GLN A 130 15.84 -15.32 -14.87
N ALA A 131 15.21 -14.21 -15.26
CA ALA A 131 15.90 -12.95 -15.50
C ALA A 131 16.46 -12.36 -14.20
N ARG A 132 17.50 -11.54 -14.29
CA ARG A 132 18.04 -10.80 -13.14
C ARG A 132 17.11 -9.63 -12.80
N ILE A 133 16.90 -9.39 -11.51
CA ILE A 133 16.02 -8.30 -11.04
C ILE A 133 16.49 -6.92 -11.54
N GLY A 134 17.80 -6.72 -11.68
CA GLY A 134 18.41 -5.50 -12.20
C GLY A 134 18.11 -5.19 -13.66
N GLU A 135 17.79 -6.22 -14.48
CA GLU A 135 17.48 -6.08 -15.90
C GLU A 135 16.04 -5.62 -16.16
N LEU A 136 15.19 -5.60 -15.12
CA LEU A 136 13.78 -5.25 -15.23
C LEU A 136 13.57 -3.72 -15.21
N SER A 137 12.49 -3.26 -15.88
CA SER A 137 12.00 -1.90 -15.75
C SER A 137 11.48 -1.65 -14.32
N GLY A 138 11.30 -0.38 -13.93
CA GLY A 138 10.74 -0.01 -12.62
C GLY A 138 9.39 -0.68 -12.35
N GLY A 139 8.47 -0.64 -13.30
CA GLY A 139 7.16 -1.26 -13.19
C GLY A 139 7.22 -2.79 -13.11
N GLN A 140 8.13 -3.42 -13.85
CA GLN A 140 8.36 -4.87 -13.76
C GLN A 140 8.92 -5.25 -12.40
N ARG A 141 9.91 -4.53 -11.87
CA ARG A 141 10.45 -4.75 -10.53
C ARG A 141 9.36 -4.63 -9.46
N GLN A 142 8.52 -3.60 -9.56
CA GLN A 142 7.44 -3.39 -8.62
C GLN A 142 6.44 -4.56 -8.61
N ARG A 143 6.11 -5.10 -9.77
CA ARG A 143 5.28 -6.32 -9.87
C ARG A 143 5.94 -7.52 -9.19
N VAL A 144 7.25 -7.68 -9.30
CA VAL A 144 7.97 -8.74 -8.58
C VAL A 144 7.92 -8.55 -7.07
N TYR A 145 7.97 -7.31 -6.56
CA TYR A 145 7.84 -7.04 -5.12
C TYR A 145 6.42 -7.33 -4.61
N ILE A 146 5.40 -7.06 -5.43
CA ILE A 146 4.03 -7.47 -5.13
C ILE A 146 3.93 -9.01 -5.09
N ALA A 147 4.54 -9.73 -6.06
CA ALA A 147 4.58 -11.19 -6.06
C ALA A 147 5.27 -11.74 -4.80
N ARG A 148 6.37 -11.14 -4.35
CA ARG A 148 7.02 -11.49 -3.09
C ARG A 148 6.07 -11.36 -1.91
N ALA A 149 5.33 -10.26 -1.82
CA ALA A 149 4.35 -10.04 -0.75
C ALA A 149 3.19 -11.07 -0.80
N LEU A 150 2.75 -11.45 -1.99
CA LEU A 150 1.72 -12.49 -2.19
C LEU A 150 2.22 -13.89 -1.80
N CYS A 151 3.49 -14.21 -2.07
CA CYS A 151 4.11 -15.48 -1.69
C CYS A 151 4.03 -15.74 -0.18
N ALA A 152 4.05 -14.70 0.65
CA ALA A 152 3.86 -14.80 2.09
C ALA A 152 2.45 -15.30 2.50
N ARG A 153 1.54 -15.57 1.54
CA ARG A 153 0.11 -15.86 1.76
C ARG A 153 -0.57 -14.77 2.58
N ALA A 154 -0.21 -13.53 2.28
CA ALA A 154 -0.75 -12.37 2.95
C ALA A 154 -2.28 -12.32 2.78
N LYS A 155 -2.98 -12.04 3.88
CA LYS A 155 -4.42 -11.75 3.87
C LYS A 155 -4.69 -10.27 3.56
N ILE A 156 -3.67 -9.44 3.71
CA ILE A 156 -3.69 -8.01 3.39
C ILE A 156 -2.35 -7.58 2.81
N LEU A 157 -2.39 -6.78 1.76
CA LEU A 157 -1.24 -6.09 1.20
C LEU A 157 -1.23 -4.65 1.68
N MET A 158 -0.10 -4.19 2.19
CA MET A 158 0.16 -2.81 2.55
C MET A 158 1.29 -2.26 1.67
N LEU A 159 0.99 -1.23 0.89
CA LEU A 159 1.91 -0.68 -0.10
C LEU A 159 2.17 0.79 0.18
N ASP A 160 3.44 1.16 0.28
CA ASP A 160 3.89 2.54 0.47
C ASP A 160 4.35 3.11 -0.87
N GLU A 161 3.52 3.94 -1.52
CA GLU A 161 3.78 4.61 -2.79
C GLU A 161 4.36 3.71 -3.90
N PRO A 162 3.71 2.58 -4.22
CA PRO A 162 4.30 1.57 -5.09
C PRO A 162 4.51 2.01 -6.54
N THR A 163 4.08 3.20 -6.92
CA THR A 163 4.12 3.70 -8.30
C THR A 163 4.85 5.03 -8.47
N ALA A 164 5.53 5.53 -7.44
CA ALA A 164 6.15 6.87 -7.42
C ALA A 164 7.17 7.14 -8.55
N SER A 165 7.81 6.10 -9.10
CA SER A 165 8.81 6.24 -10.17
C SER A 165 8.46 5.46 -11.44
N ILE A 166 7.16 5.28 -11.70
CA ILE A 166 6.66 4.46 -12.80
C ILE A 166 5.82 5.34 -13.73
N ASP A 167 5.94 5.12 -15.03
CA ASP A 167 5.15 5.80 -16.04
C ASP A 167 3.65 5.49 -15.92
N THR A 168 2.80 6.35 -16.47
CA THR A 168 1.34 6.27 -16.34
C THR A 168 0.77 4.90 -16.76
N LYS A 169 1.32 4.28 -17.81
CA LYS A 169 0.89 2.97 -18.28
C LYS A 169 1.23 1.88 -17.26
N GLY A 170 2.45 1.87 -16.76
CA GLY A 170 2.89 0.92 -15.72
C GLY A 170 2.12 1.11 -14.40
N GLN A 171 1.79 2.35 -14.03
CA GLN A 171 0.92 2.63 -12.89
C GLN A 171 -0.45 1.96 -13.07
N ALA A 172 -1.12 2.18 -14.20
CA ALA A 172 -2.42 1.58 -14.48
C ALA A 172 -2.40 0.05 -14.41
N GLU A 173 -1.34 -0.58 -14.93
CA GLU A 173 -1.14 -2.04 -14.86
C GLU A 173 -1.02 -2.53 -13.41
N ILE A 174 -0.25 -1.84 -12.56
CA ILE A 174 -0.09 -2.18 -11.14
C ILE A 174 -1.42 -2.06 -10.40
N TYR A 175 -2.16 -0.99 -10.60
CA TYR A 175 -3.47 -0.81 -9.95
C TYR A 175 -4.50 -1.85 -10.41
N ALA A 176 -4.50 -2.22 -11.69
CA ALA A 176 -5.35 -3.30 -12.20
C ALA A 176 -5.01 -4.65 -11.55
N ILE A 177 -3.73 -4.93 -11.33
CA ILE A 177 -3.27 -6.11 -10.58
C ILE A 177 -3.77 -6.07 -9.15
N LEU A 178 -3.59 -4.95 -8.43
CA LEU A 178 -4.03 -4.80 -7.04
C LEU A 178 -5.56 -4.94 -6.90
N LYS A 179 -6.33 -4.36 -7.82
CA LYS A 179 -7.79 -4.52 -7.87
C LYS A 179 -8.21 -5.99 -8.04
N ARG A 180 -7.53 -6.73 -8.93
CA ARG A 180 -7.78 -8.16 -9.13
C ARG A 180 -7.45 -8.97 -7.87
N ILE A 181 -6.35 -8.67 -7.20
CA ILE A 181 -5.94 -9.30 -5.94
C ILE A 181 -6.99 -9.03 -4.85
N ASN A 182 -7.48 -7.79 -4.75
CA ASN A 182 -8.53 -7.44 -3.80
C ASN A 182 -9.84 -8.19 -4.09
N ALA A 183 -10.25 -8.29 -5.36
CA ALA A 183 -11.44 -9.05 -5.77
C ALA A 183 -11.33 -10.56 -5.44
N GLN A 184 -10.11 -11.08 -5.29
CA GLN A 184 -9.84 -12.46 -4.85
C GLN A 184 -9.85 -12.63 -3.32
N GLY A 185 -10.15 -11.57 -2.57
CA GLY A 185 -10.32 -11.59 -1.11
C GLY A 185 -9.10 -11.18 -0.30
N THR A 186 -8.00 -10.74 -0.95
CA THR A 186 -6.85 -10.15 -0.25
C THR A 186 -7.11 -8.67 -0.03
N GLY A 187 -7.05 -8.20 1.21
CA GLY A 187 -7.20 -6.77 1.52
C GLY A 187 -6.08 -5.95 0.88
N VAL A 188 -6.38 -4.70 0.52
CA VAL A 188 -5.38 -3.78 -0.04
C VAL A 188 -5.44 -2.44 0.67
N VAL A 189 -4.32 -2.03 1.25
CA VAL A 189 -4.08 -0.68 1.79
C VAL A 189 -2.93 -0.05 1.01
N LEU A 190 -3.19 1.08 0.39
CA LEU A 190 -2.26 1.73 -0.52
C LEU A 190 -2.05 3.18 -0.13
N ILE A 191 -0.81 3.60 0.11
CA ILE A 191 -0.46 5.02 0.15
C ILE A 191 -0.23 5.51 -1.27
N SER A 192 -0.86 6.60 -1.64
CA SER A 192 -0.70 7.22 -2.97
C SER A 192 -0.74 8.74 -2.88
N HIS A 193 0.10 9.40 -3.67
CA HIS A 193 0.00 10.84 -3.93
C HIS A 193 -0.96 11.14 -5.09
N ASN A 194 -1.27 10.14 -5.93
CA ASN A 194 -2.13 10.33 -7.09
C ASN A 194 -3.60 10.08 -6.72
N LEU A 195 -4.30 11.17 -6.40
CA LEU A 195 -5.71 11.13 -6.03
C LEU A 195 -6.58 10.54 -7.15
N ASN A 196 -6.33 10.93 -8.41
CA ASN A 196 -7.11 10.43 -9.56
C ASN A 196 -7.08 8.91 -9.67
N ILE A 197 -5.91 8.33 -9.47
CA ILE A 197 -5.74 6.88 -9.52
C ILE A 197 -6.39 6.25 -8.27
N ALA A 198 -6.16 6.82 -7.08
CA ALA A 198 -6.78 6.34 -5.86
C ALA A 198 -8.32 6.28 -6.00
N LEU A 199 -8.94 7.34 -6.52
CA LEU A 199 -10.38 7.42 -6.72
C LEU A 199 -10.93 6.45 -7.78
N ASN A 200 -10.09 6.00 -8.74
CA ASN A 200 -10.53 5.04 -9.76
C ASN A 200 -10.59 3.59 -9.25
N PHE A 201 -9.82 3.26 -8.24
CA PHE A 201 -9.63 1.89 -7.79
C PHE A 201 -10.06 1.65 -6.35
N ALA A 202 -9.99 2.67 -5.49
CA ALA A 202 -10.36 2.54 -4.09
C ALA A 202 -11.87 2.49 -3.89
N THR A 203 -12.30 1.74 -2.87
CA THR A 203 -13.68 1.78 -2.33
C THR A 203 -13.76 2.66 -1.09
N LYS A 204 -12.61 2.90 -0.44
CA LYS A 204 -12.46 3.81 0.70
C LYS A 204 -11.22 4.67 0.55
N VAL A 205 -11.32 5.93 0.98
CA VAL A 205 -10.20 6.86 1.03
C VAL A 205 -10.03 7.36 2.45
N ALA A 206 -8.83 7.22 2.99
CA ALA A 206 -8.41 7.83 4.25
C ALA A 206 -7.54 9.06 3.94
N TYR A 207 -8.04 10.25 4.22
CA TYR A 207 -7.25 11.46 4.18
C TYR A 207 -6.52 11.64 5.51
N VAL A 208 -5.18 11.69 5.46
CA VAL A 208 -4.30 11.76 6.64
C VAL A 208 -3.50 13.05 6.62
N SER A 209 -3.77 13.91 7.59
CA SER A 209 -3.06 15.16 7.87
C SER A 209 -3.10 15.41 9.38
N ARG A 210 -2.16 14.80 10.11
CA ARG A 210 -2.15 14.73 11.59
C ARG A 210 -3.35 13.97 12.18
N THR A 211 -4.56 14.24 11.71
CA THR A 211 -5.79 13.48 11.96
C THR A 211 -6.09 12.57 10.77
N LEU A 212 -7.14 11.73 10.89
CA LEU A 212 -7.59 10.87 9.80
C LEU A 212 -9.09 11.07 9.57
N HIS A 213 -9.45 11.29 8.31
CA HIS A 213 -10.84 11.33 7.86
C HIS A 213 -11.07 10.21 6.85
N LEU A 214 -12.02 9.31 7.14
CA LEU A 214 -12.34 8.17 6.29
C LEU A 214 -13.58 8.48 5.45
N HIS A 215 -13.48 8.29 4.14
CA HIS A 215 -14.56 8.49 3.18
C HIS A 215 -14.85 7.19 2.41
N ASP A 216 -16.13 6.86 2.28
CA ASP A 216 -16.61 5.78 1.42
C ASP A 216 -16.81 6.30 0.00
N ILE A 217 -16.30 5.57 -1.00
CA ILE A 217 -16.49 5.88 -2.41
C ILE A 217 -17.63 5.03 -2.96
N ALA A 218 -18.77 5.67 -3.24
CA ALA A 218 -19.90 4.99 -3.85
C ALA A 218 -19.59 4.58 -5.32
N PRO A 219 -20.13 3.46 -5.83
CA PRO A 219 -19.87 3.00 -7.20
C PRO A 219 -20.23 4.00 -8.31
N ASN A 220 -21.18 4.89 -8.06
CA ASN A 220 -21.68 5.90 -9.03
C ASN A 220 -21.17 7.31 -8.73
N PHE A 221 -20.07 7.39 -8.05
CA PHE A 221 -19.54 8.64 -7.52
C PHE A 221 -18.94 9.53 -8.62
N ILE A 222 -19.34 10.81 -8.63
CA ILE A 222 -18.74 11.82 -9.51
C ILE A 222 -17.47 12.33 -8.85
N LYS A 223 -16.30 12.05 -9.43
CA LYS A 223 -14.98 12.43 -8.89
C LYS A 223 -14.88 13.92 -8.53
N ARG A 224 -15.48 14.79 -9.35
CA ARG A 224 -15.46 16.23 -9.15
C ARG A 224 -16.14 16.65 -7.84
N ASP A 225 -17.25 15.97 -7.47
CA ASP A 225 -17.99 16.30 -6.24
C ASP A 225 -17.21 15.87 -4.99
N PHE A 226 -16.43 14.79 -5.08
CA PHE A 226 -15.58 14.35 -3.98
C PHE A 226 -14.38 15.26 -3.76
N ILE A 227 -13.73 15.64 -4.82
CA ILE A 227 -12.63 16.61 -4.77
C ILE A 227 -13.15 17.91 -4.16
N ALA A 228 -14.33 18.39 -4.60
CA ALA A 228 -14.96 19.59 -4.04
C ALA A 228 -15.36 19.39 -2.56
N HIS A 229 -15.80 18.20 -2.16
CA HIS A 229 -16.12 17.87 -0.78
C HIS A 229 -14.85 17.86 0.10
N LEU A 230 -13.80 17.19 -0.34
CA LEU A 230 -12.51 17.21 0.34
C LEU A 230 -11.93 18.61 0.48
N ALA A 231 -12.03 19.44 -0.57
CA ALA A 231 -11.56 20.82 -0.56
C ALA A 231 -12.31 21.72 0.43
N ARG A 232 -13.60 21.42 0.69
CA ARG A 232 -14.41 22.17 1.67
C ARG A 232 -14.13 21.75 3.12
N GLU A 233 -13.87 20.47 3.35
CA GLU A 233 -13.66 19.94 4.70
C GLU A 233 -12.21 20.11 5.20
N HIS A 234 -11.26 20.27 4.28
CA HIS A 234 -9.83 20.27 4.59
C HIS A 234 -9.15 21.53 4.03
N SER A 235 -8.81 22.48 4.88
CA SER A 235 -8.21 23.77 4.53
C SER A 235 -6.82 23.73 3.84
N HIS A 236 -6.23 22.54 3.68
CA HIS A 236 -4.90 22.33 3.08
C HIS A 236 -4.95 21.49 1.79
N PHE A 237 -6.08 21.48 1.10
CA PHE A 237 -6.28 20.64 -0.08
C PHE A 237 -5.57 21.17 -1.35
N CYS A 238 -5.09 22.42 -1.34
CA CYS A 238 -4.39 23.06 -2.47
C CYS A 238 -3.19 22.27 -2.99
N ASP A 239 -2.45 21.54 -2.13
CA ASP A 239 -1.30 20.73 -2.55
C ASP A 239 -1.72 19.50 -3.38
N VAL A 240 -2.97 19.06 -3.28
CA VAL A 240 -3.51 17.93 -4.03
C VAL A 240 -4.13 18.40 -5.36
N GLU A 241 -4.72 19.60 -5.40
CA GLU A 241 -5.26 20.22 -6.63
C GLU A 241 -4.15 20.55 -7.62
N VAL A 242 -2.99 20.99 -7.15
CA VAL A 242 -1.81 21.25 -8.01
C VAL A 242 -1.34 19.98 -8.74
N ALA A 243 -1.52 18.81 -8.12
CA ALA A 243 -1.23 17.52 -8.76
C ALA A 243 -2.26 17.12 -9.84
N LEU A 244 -3.43 17.76 -9.89
CA LEU A 244 -4.50 17.49 -10.84
C LEU A 244 -4.43 18.32 -12.12
N GLY A 245 -3.57 19.36 -12.17
CA GLY A 245 -3.34 20.17 -13.36
C GLY A 245 -4.52 21.07 -13.80
N GLU A 246 -5.50 21.33 -12.90
CA GLU A 246 -6.69 22.14 -13.20
C GLU A 246 -6.87 23.33 -12.24
N CYS A 247 -5.78 23.99 -11.84
CA CYS A 247 -5.90 25.33 -11.25
C CYS A 247 -5.74 26.38 -12.34
N GLU A 248 -6.81 26.76 -13.01
CA GLU A 248 -6.89 28.10 -13.64
C GLU A 248 -7.00 29.10 -12.48
N HIS A 249 -5.88 29.76 -12.16
CA HIS A 249 -5.88 30.95 -11.33
C HIS A 249 -6.60 32.06 -12.09
N THR A 250 -7.90 32.23 -11.89
CA THR A 250 -8.55 33.49 -12.14
C THR A 250 -8.10 34.47 -11.05
N ALA A 251 -7.10 35.28 -11.41
CA ALA A 251 -6.73 36.45 -10.65
C ALA A 251 -7.96 37.42 -10.59
N HIS A 252 -8.33 37.78 -9.38
CA HIS A 252 -8.99 39.03 -9.06
C HIS A 252 -8.40 39.57 -7.76
#